data_702940ce2794658da79c63a49ed05b0b
#
_entry.id   702940ce2794658da79c63a49ed05b0b
#
_cell.length_a   1.000
_cell.length_b   1.000
_cell.length_c   1.000
_cell.angle_alpha   90.00
_cell.angle_beta   90.00
_cell.angle_gamma   90.00
#
_symmetry.space_group_name_H-M   'P 1'
#
loop_
_entity.id
_entity.type
_entity.pdbx_description
1 polymer ?
#
loop_
_entity_poly.entity_id
_entity_poly.type
_entity_poly.pdbx_seq_one_letter_code
_entity_poly.pdbx_strand_id
1 'polypeptide(L)'
;MDRGIWAIWYGVADEHRSEYESWFHQVHIPEKLSRPGYLWAAHYVLEHGKGYLAFFGGATAHTFLNPSPGQLAKRQSVETKHFMGMRQQASACILAEEVRVDGPDVDKRGPNGTPGPVIQF
;
A
#
# COMPACT_ATOMS: atom_id res chain seq x y z
N MET A 1 12.24 -1.66 -17.97
CA MET A 1 11.84 -0.50 -17.17
C MET A 1 11.42 -0.99 -15.81
N ASP A 2 12.00 -0.42 -14.79
CA ASP A 2 11.85 -0.94 -13.43
C ASP A 2 10.55 -0.45 -12.82
N ARG A 3 9.67 -1.39 -12.46
CA ARG A 3 8.47 -1.06 -11.71
C ARG A 3 8.88 -0.64 -10.30
N GLY A 4 8.11 0.29 -9.72
CA GLY A 4 8.38 0.77 -8.38
C GLY A 4 7.34 0.29 -7.39
N ILE A 5 7.76 0.13 -6.13
CA ILE A 5 6.87 -0.16 -5.02
C ILE A 5 7.22 0.75 -3.85
N TRP A 6 6.21 1.38 -3.27
CA TRP A 6 6.34 2.07 -2.00
C TRP A 6 5.73 1.17 -0.94
N ALA A 7 6.58 0.62 -0.07
CA ALA A 7 6.19 -0.31 0.97
C ALA A 7 6.21 0.40 2.32
N ILE A 8 5.16 0.19 3.11
CA ILE A 8 5.02 0.81 4.42
C ILE A 8 4.55 -0.27 5.39
N TRP A 9 5.26 -0.42 6.52
CA TRP A 9 4.83 -1.32 7.58
C TRP A 9 4.65 -0.57 8.88
N TYR A 10 3.62 -0.96 9.62
CA TYR A 10 3.21 -0.24 10.82
C TYR A 10 2.23 -1.06 11.63
N GLY A 11 1.98 -0.62 12.87
CA GLY A 11 0.92 -1.17 13.69
C GLY A 11 -0.19 -0.16 13.91
N VAL A 12 -1.33 -0.64 14.37
CA VAL A 12 -2.44 0.18 14.83
C VAL A 12 -3.02 -0.49 16.07
N ALA A 13 -3.30 0.28 17.11
CA ALA A 13 -3.91 -0.26 18.32
C ALA A 13 -5.24 -0.96 18.01
N ASP A 14 -5.52 -2.06 18.69
CA ASP A 14 -6.72 -2.85 18.43
C ASP A 14 -8.01 -2.03 18.44
N GLU A 15 -8.12 -1.07 19.35
CA GLU A 15 -9.29 -0.21 19.48
C GLU A 15 -9.54 0.68 18.27
N HIS A 16 -8.52 0.92 17.46
CA HIS A 16 -8.62 1.79 16.27
C HIS A 16 -8.62 1.03 14.95
N ARG A 17 -8.42 -0.29 14.97
CA ARG A 17 -8.21 -1.06 13.75
C ARG A 17 -9.37 -1.00 12.79
N SER A 18 -10.59 -1.18 13.30
CA SER A 18 -11.78 -1.22 12.45
C SER A 18 -11.99 0.11 11.70
N GLU A 19 -11.93 1.23 12.39
CA GLU A 19 -12.11 2.53 11.76
C GLU A 19 -10.94 2.89 10.84
N TYR A 20 -9.71 2.51 11.23
CA TYR A 20 -8.53 2.74 10.39
C TYR A 20 -8.62 1.95 9.09
N GLU A 21 -8.96 0.66 9.16
CA GLU A 21 -9.09 -0.17 7.96
C GLU A 21 -10.17 0.35 7.02
N SER A 22 -11.31 0.76 7.57
CA SER A 22 -12.39 1.32 6.78
C SER A 22 -11.94 2.58 6.03
N TRP A 23 -11.29 3.51 6.72
CA TRP A 23 -10.76 4.70 6.11
C TRP A 23 -9.69 4.39 5.06
N PHE A 24 -8.75 3.50 5.40
CA PHE A 24 -7.64 3.17 4.50
C PHE A 24 -8.16 2.57 3.19
N HIS A 25 -9.11 1.65 3.27
CA HIS A 25 -9.62 0.96 2.10
C HIS A 25 -10.60 1.81 1.28
N GLN A 26 -11.44 2.60 1.93
CA GLN A 26 -12.51 3.33 1.25
C GLN A 26 -12.12 4.74 0.82
N VAL A 27 -11.18 5.36 1.51
CA VAL A 27 -10.79 6.74 1.26
C VAL A 27 -9.34 6.84 0.79
N HIS A 28 -8.41 6.32 1.58
CA HIS A 28 -6.99 6.55 1.35
C HIS A 28 -6.46 5.86 0.09
N ILE A 29 -6.77 4.59 -0.10
CA ILE A 29 -6.34 3.86 -1.30
C ILE A 29 -6.89 4.49 -2.58
N PRO A 30 -8.21 4.76 -2.70
CA PRO A 30 -8.72 5.41 -3.92
C PRO A 30 -8.08 6.77 -4.17
N GLU A 31 -7.84 7.55 -3.12
CA GLU A 31 -7.18 8.85 -3.25
C GLU A 31 -5.76 8.71 -3.80
N LYS A 32 -5.00 7.75 -3.29
CA LYS A 32 -3.65 7.47 -3.79
C LYS A 32 -3.67 7.02 -5.25
N LEU A 33 -4.59 6.12 -5.60
CA LEU A 33 -4.67 5.59 -6.95
C LEU A 33 -5.13 6.62 -7.97
N SER A 34 -5.67 7.76 -7.54
CA SER A 34 -6.01 8.85 -8.44
C SER A 34 -4.79 9.62 -8.93
N ARG A 35 -3.63 9.40 -8.35
CA ARG A 35 -2.39 10.09 -8.72
C ARG A 35 -1.76 9.47 -9.95
N PRO A 36 -1.18 10.28 -10.86
CA PRO A 36 -0.48 9.74 -12.03
C PRO A 36 0.64 8.80 -11.63
N GLY A 37 0.73 7.67 -12.31
CA GLY A 37 1.77 6.69 -12.07
C GLY A 37 1.50 5.68 -10.96
N TYR A 38 0.49 5.91 -10.13
CA TYR A 38 0.06 4.95 -9.12
C TYR A 38 -0.85 3.92 -9.77
N LEU A 39 -0.40 2.68 -9.86
CA LEU A 39 -1.07 1.65 -10.67
C LEU A 39 -1.90 0.67 -9.85
N TRP A 40 -1.46 0.33 -8.66
CA TRP A 40 -2.17 -0.60 -7.80
C TRP A 40 -1.81 -0.37 -6.34
N ALA A 41 -2.62 -0.92 -5.46
CA ALA A 41 -2.37 -0.90 -4.03
C ALA A 41 -2.78 -2.23 -3.41
N ALA A 42 -2.10 -2.61 -2.34
CA ALA A 42 -2.45 -3.80 -1.57
C ALA A 42 -2.19 -3.52 -0.09
N HIS A 43 -3.04 -4.05 0.76
CA HIS A 43 -2.95 -3.85 2.20
C HIS A 43 -3.04 -5.21 2.87
N TYR A 44 -1.99 -5.57 3.58
CA TYR A 44 -1.87 -6.88 4.23
C TYR A 44 -1.88 -6.72 5.74
N VAL A 45 -2.46 -7.69 6.42
CA VAL A 45 -2.40 -7.78 7.86
C VAL A 45 -1.56 -9.01 8.24
N LEU A 46 -0.77 -8.90 9.29
CA LEU A 46 -0.02 -10.05 9.79
C LEU A 46 -0.99 -11.12 10.29
N GLU A 47 -0.80 -12.35 9.83
CA GLU A 47 -1.68 -13.46 10.20
C GLU A 47 -1.63 -13.75 11.69
N HIS A 48 -0.43 -13.71 12.26
CA HIS A 48 -0.22 -13.96 13.68
C HIS A 48 0.48 -12.76 14.31
N GLY A 49 -0.29 -11.68 14.56
CA GLY A 49 0.31 -10.52 15.17
C GLY A 49 -0.48 -9.25 14.88
N LYS A 50 0.11 -8.14 15.26
CA LYS A 50 -0.53 -6.82 15.18
C LYS A 50 0.26 -5.92 14.26
N GLY A 51 0.06 -6.07 12.97
CA GLY A 51 0.79 -5.23 12.05
C GLY A 51 0.18 -5.25 10.66
N TYR A 52 0.50 -4.20 9.93
CA TYR A 52 0.07 -4.04 8.55
C TYR A 52 1.26 -3.82 7.65
N LEU A 53 1.09 -4.24 6.40
CA LEU A 53 2.02 -3.96 5.33
C LEU A 53 1.21 -3.42 4.16
N ALA A 54 1.48 -2.18 3.78
CA ALA A 54 0.83 -1.54 2.66
C ALA A 54 1.81 -1.40 1.49
N PHE A 55 1.35 -1.71 0.29
CA PHE A 55 2.10 -1.51 -0.93
C PHE A 55 1.34 -0.60 -1.87
N PHE A 56 2.06 0.33 -2.49
CA PHE A 56 1.57 1.08 -3.63
C PHE A 56 2.51 0.80 -4.80
N GLY A 57 1.96 0.27 -5.87
CA GLY A 57 2.72 -0.01 -7.08
C GLY A 57 2.71 1.16 -8.03
N GLY A 58 3.86 1.50 -8.56
CA GLY A 58 4.02 2.58 -9.50
C GLY A 58 4.67 2.12 -10.80
N ALA A 59 4.54 2.95 -11.83
CA ALA A 59 5.14 2.68 -13.13
C ALA A 59 6.67 2.50 -13.03
N THR A 60 7.29 3.33 -12.19
CA THR A 60 8.72 3.24 -11.84
C THR A 60 8.90 3.67 -10.40
N ALA A 61 10.08 3.45 -9.83
CA ALA A 61 10.41 3.96 -8.51
C ALA A 61 10.35 5.49 -8.45
N HIS A 62 10.59 6.16 -9.56
CA HIS A 62 10.52 7.62 -9.63
C HIS A 62 9.13 8.18 -9.36
N THR A 63 8.08 7.38 -9.57
CA THR A 63 6.71 7.78 -9.23
C THR A 63 6.61 8.26 -7.77
N PHE A 64 7.40 7.67 -6.87
CA PHE A 64 7.33 7.95 -5.44
C PHE A 64 8.38 8.95 -4.97
N LEU A 65 9.22 9.46 -5.87
CA LEU A 65 10.29 10.39 -5.51
C LEU A 65 9.88 11.84 -5.68
N ASN A 66 8.91 12.12 -6.55
CA ASN A 66 8.47 13.49 -6.80
C ASN A 66 6.97 13.51 -7.18
N PRO A 67 6.07 13.90 -6.27
CA PRO A 67 6.38 14.26 -4.90
C PRO A 67 6.77 13.06 -4.04
N SER A 68 7.71 13.26 -3.13
CA SER A 68 8.16 12.24 -2.19
C SER A 68 7.12 12.01 -1.09
N PRO A 69 7.20 10.87 -0.35
CA PRO A 69 6.32 10.67 0.81
C PRO A 69 6.34 11.82 1.80
N GLY A 70 7.51 12.39 2.06
CA GLY A 70 7.63 13.54 2.96
C GLY A 70 6.90 14.77 2.45
N GLN A 71 6.96 15.03 1.14
CA GLN A 71 6.23 16.15 0.54
C GLN A 71 4.72 15.92 0.59
N LEU A 72 4.28 14.69 0.37
CA LEU A 72 2.86 14.34 0.45
C LEU A 72 2.32 14.47 1.86
N ALA A 73 3.12 14.13 2.86
CA ALA A 73 2.73 14.26 4.26
C ALA A 73 2.37 15.70 4.61
N LYS A 74 3.04 16.68 4.01
CA LYS A 74 2.76 18.09 4.23
C LYS A 74 1.45 18.56 3.61
N ARG A 75 0.90 17.81 2.68
CA ARG A 75 -0.33 18.15 1.94
C ARG A 75 -1.55 17.40 2.44
N GLN A 76 -1.42 16.64 3.53
CA GLN A 76 -2.50 15.82 4.04
C GLN A 76 -3.65 16.66 4.58
N SER A 77 -4.88 16.19 4.34
CA SER A 77 -6.07 16.77 4.94
C SER A 77 -6.08 16.51 6.45
N VAL A 78 -6.96 17.22 7.17
CA VAL A 78 -7.14 17.01 8.60
C VAL A 78 -7.55 15.58 8.89
N GLU A 79 -8.47 15.02 8.09
CA GLU A 79 -8.91 13.64 8.23
C GLU A 79 -7.74 12.66 8.05
N THR A 80 -6.95 12.84 7.01
CA THR A 80 -5.79 11.98 6.77
C THR A 80 -4.80 12.05 7.93
N LYS A 81 -4.51 13.24 8.41
CA LYS A 81 -3.61 13.41 9.57
C LYS A 81 -4.13 12.69 10.81
N HIS A 82 -5.45 12.73 11.03
CA HIS A 82 -6.07 12.03 12.15
C HIS A 82 -5.79 10.52 12.09
N PHE A 83 -6.07 9.89 10.94
CA PHE A 83 -5.86 8.45 10.79
C PHE A 83 -4.38 8.08 10.73
N MET A 84 -3.55 8.89 10.11
CA MET A 84 -2.11 8.64 10.08
C MET A 84 -1.50 8.69 11.48
N GLY A 85 -2.08 9.49 12.37
CA GLY A 85 -1.66 9.55 13.77
C GLY A 85 -1.93 8.27 14.55
N MET A 86 -2.77 7.38 14.03
CA MET A 86 -3.04 6.07 14.66
C MET A 86 -1.94 5.05 14.38
N ARG A 87 -1.07 5.31 13.42
CA ARG A 87 0.01 4.38 13.07
C ARG A 87 1.08 4.37 14.14
N GLN A 88 1.57 3.17 14.45
CA GLN A 88 2.61 2.95 15.43
C GLN A 88 3.84 2.37 14.77
N GLN A 89 5.01 2.90 15.09
CA GLN A 89 6.29 2.39 14.62
C GLN A 89 6.35 2.22 13.10
N ALA A 90 5.83 3.21 12.38
CA ALA A 90 5.79 3.15 10.92
C ALA A 90 7.19 3.26 10.32
N SER A 91 7.44 2.39 9.34
CA SER A 91 8.66 2.43 8.52
C SER A 91 8.26 2.27 7.07
N ALA A 92 9.04 2.87 6.18
CA ALA A 92 8.74 2.83 4.76
C ALA A 92 10.00 2.77 3.92
N CYS A 93 9.87 2.22 2.72
CA CYS A 93 10.94 2.24 1.73
C CYS A 93 10.37 2.28 0.33
N ILE A 94 11.18 2.73 -0.62
CA ILE A 94 10.83 2.72 -2.03
C ILE A 94 11.74 1.69 -2.70
N LEU A 95 11.12 0.77 -3.43
CA LEU A 95 11.79 -0.36 -4.07
C LEU A 95 11.67 -0.24 -5.59
N ALA A 96 12.71 -0.63 -6.30
CA ALA A 96 12.63 -0.84 -7.74
C ALA A 96 12.64 -2.34 -7.99
N GLU A 97 11.73 -2.80 -8.87
CA GLU A 97 11.69 -4.21 -9.22
C GLU A 97 12.91 -4.55 -10.04
N GLU A 98 13.73 -5.47 -9.55
CA GLU A 98 14.92 -5.91 -10.26
C GLU A 98 14.63 -7.10 -11.15
N VAL A 99 13.82 -8.04 -10.65
CA VAL A 99 13.45 -9.22 -11.42
C VAL A 99 12.09 -9.71 -10.99
N ARG A 100 11.31 -10.18 -11.93
CA ARG A 100 10.03 -10.85 -11.68
C ARG A 100 9.98 -12.12 -12.49
N VAL A 101 9.62 -13.22 -11.84
CA VAL A 101 9.43 -14.51 -12.48
C VAL A 101 8.08 -15.05 -12.03
N ASP A 102 7.19 -15.28 -12.96
CA ASP A 102 5.89 -15.85 -12.65
C ASP A 102 6.00 -17.35 -12.49
N GLY A 103 5.28 -17.89 -11.52
CA GLY A 103 5.15 -19.33 -11.37
C GLY A 103 4.21 -19.91 -12.42
N PRO A 104 4.23 -21.26 -12.61
CA PRO A 104 3.39 -21.89 -13.63
C PRO A 104 1.89 -21.70 -13.43
N ASP A 105 1.47 -21.41 -12.20
CA ASP A 105 0.05 -21.24 -11.88
C ASP A 105 -0.35 -19.77 -11.70
N VAL A 106 0.45 -18.84 -12.21
CA VAL A 106 0.19 -17.40 -12.04
C VAL A 106 -1.20 -17.00 -12.55
N ASP A 107 -1.69 -17.65 -13.62
CA ASP A 107 -3.00 -17.35 -14.20
C ASP A 107 -4.17 -17.94 -13.40
N LYS A 108 -3.88 -18.76 -12.40
CA LYS A 108 -4.90 -19.42 -11.57
C LYS A 108 -5.16 -18.70 -10.25
N ARG A 109 -4.94 -17.41 -10.22
CA ARG A 109 -5.15 -16.61 -9.02
C ARG A 109 -6.62 -16.35 -8.79
N GLY A 110 -7.11 -16.82 -7.65
CA GLY A 110 -8.47 -16.56 -7.26
C GLY A 110 -9.52 -17.20 -8.15
N PRO A 111 -10.78 -17.19 -7.72
CA PRO A 111 -11.86 -17.88 -8.43
C PRO A 111 -12.19 -17.27 -9.78
N ASN A 112 -11.81 -16.04 -10.03
CA ASN A 112 -12.13 -15.33 -11.27
C ASN A 112 -10.93 -15.20 -12.21
N GLY A 113 -9.81 -15.84 -11.88
CA GLY A 113 -8.59 -15.64 -12.64
C GLY A 113 -8.17 -14.18 -12.68
N THR A 114 -8.59 -13.39 -11.71
CA THR A 114 -8.35 -11.94 -11.68
C THR A 114 -6.85 -11.67 -11.59
N PRO A 115 -6.28 -10.99 -12.59
CA PRO A 115 -4.89 -10.60 -12.50
C PRO A 115 -4.71 -9.52 -11.42
N GLY A 116 -3.55 -9.49 -10.83
CA GLY A 116 -3.22 -8.46 -9.86
C GLY A 116 -2.79 -9.03 -8.54
N PRO A 117 -2.41 -8.18 -7.60
CA PRO A 117 -1.86 -8.60 -6.32
C PRO A 117 -2.98 -9.00 -5.35
N VAL A 118 -3.85 -9.90 -5.76
CA VAL A 118 -4.86 -10.44 -4.86
C VAL A 118 -4.21 -11.58 -4.11
N ILE A 119 -3.92 -11.36 -2.85
CA ILE A 119 -3.44 -12.40 -1.97
C ILE A 119 -4.61 -12.85 -1.13
N GLN A 120 -4.95 -14.12 -1.29
CA GLN A 120 -5.96 -14.74 -0.47
C GLN A 120 -5.26 -15.51 0.63
N PHE A 121 -5.52 -15.12 1.83
CA PHE A 121 -5.00 -15.80 2.99
C PHE A 121 -5.98 -16.87 3.47
#